data_689a433740164f3a2036f8983272cc65
#
_entry.id   689a433740164f3a2036f8983272cc65
#
_cell.length_a   1.000
_cell.length_b   1.000
_cell.length_c   1.000
_cell.angle_alpha   90.00
_cell.angle_beta   90.00
_cell.angle_gamma   90.00
#
_symmetry.space_group_name_H-M   'P 1'
#
loop_
_entity.id
_entity.type
_entity.pdbx_description
1 polymer ?
#
loop_
_entity_poly.entity_id
_entity_poly.type
_entity_poly.pdbx_seq_one_letter_code
_entity_poly.pdbx_strand_id
1 'polypeptide(L)'
;RQLGVSKSTVSKAFNDADDISETLRKKILETAVAMGYKRNRIRKDVPKKLCILVTTMDYKNPAGFGYDLVTGFQQTAVLDGWDVEICRISDKEQTETSYDAFMLSHSYQGAFVLGFSLSDPWMEDFKTAGTPAVLHDNYIPNNPSAAYVGVNSEEGFDLAISHLKQLGH
;
A
#
# COMPACT_ATOMS: atom_id res chain seq x y z
N ARG A 1 -10.08 -2.38 25.99
CA ARG A 1 -9.64 -2.26 27.41
C ARG A 1 -8.11 -2.23 27.57
N GLN A 2 -7.32 -2.71 26.60
CA GLN A 2 -5.84 -2.73 26.69
C GLN A 2 -5.19 -1.34 26.83
N LEU A 3 -5.77 -0.31 26.27
CA LEU A 3 -5.23 1.07 26.32
C LEU A 3 -5.88 1.96 27.38
N GLY A 4 -6.86 1.46 28.16
CA GLY A 4 -7.55 2.27 29.17
C GLY A 4 -8.40 3.43 28.61
N VAL A 5 -8.61 3.50 27.28
CA VAL A 5 -9.36 4.57 26.63
C VAL A 5 -10.83 4.19 26.42
N SER A 6 -11.70 5.21 26.29
CA SER A 6 -13.13 5.03 26.06
C SER A 6 -13.41 4.59 24.60
N LYS A 7 -14.59 4.00 24.36
CA LYS A 7 -15.03 3.68 22.99
C LYS A 7 -15.13 4.92 22.10
N SER A 8 -15.54 6.05 22.66
CA SER A 8 -15.59 7.33 21.93
C SER A 8 -14.20 7.79 21.53
N THR A 9 -13.20 7.65 22.39
CA THR A 9 -11.79 7.98 22.06
C THR A 9 -11.26 7.12 20.93
N VAL A 10 -11.57 5.81 20.95
CA VAL A 10 -11.22 4.91 19.84
C VAL A 10 -11.89 5.35 18.54
N SER A 11 -13.20 5.62 18.57
CA SER A 11 -13.93 6.11 17.39
C SER A 11 -13.35 7.40 16.83
N LYS A 12 -12.94 8.33 17.68
CA LYS A 12 -12.30 9.60 17.29
C LYS A 12 -10.95 9.35 16.61
N ALA A 13 -10.14 8.41 17.13
CA ALA A 13 -8.88 8.04 16.50
C ALA A 13 -9.04 7.48 15.08
N PHE A 14 -10.10 6.69 14.84
CA PHE A 14 -10.42 6.13 13.52
C PHE A 14 -11.03 7.13 12.54
N ASN A 15 -11.59 8.25 13.02
CA ASN A 15 -12.27 9.25 12.21
C ASN A 15 -11.47 10.56 12.10
N ASP A 16 -10.19 10.51 12.41
CA ASP A 16 -9.26 11.64 12.29
C ASP A 16 -9.71 12.92 13.02
N ALA A 17 -10.30 12.77 14.19
CA ALA A 17 -10.79 13.91 14.96
C ALA A 17 -9.64 14.74 15.54
N ASP A 18 -9.74 16.07 15.47
CA ASP A 18 -8.72 17.02 15.87
C ASP A 18 -8.44 17.06 17.38
N ASP A 19 -9.35 16.54 18.20
CA ASP A 19 -9.29 16.57 19.66
C ASP A 19 -8.53 15.39 20.28
N ILE A 20 -7.79 14.62 19.46
CA ILE A 20 -6.91 13.53 19.91
C ILE A 20 -5.47 13.85 19.49
N SER A 21 -4.52 13.70 20.44
CA SER A 21 -3.11 13.84 20.10
C SER A 21 -2.65 12.76 19.11
N GLU A 22 -1.76 13.14 18.18
CA GLU A 22 -1.16 12.23 17.19
C GLU A 22 -0.55 10.98 17.85
N THR A 23 0.15 11.15 18.99
CA THR A 23 0.76 10.05 19.72
C THR A 23 -0.29 9.05 20.23
N LEU A 24 -1.43 9.53 20.75
CA LEU A 24 -2.50 8.65 21.21
C LEU A 24 -3.22 7.98 20.05
N ARG A 25 -3.47 8.73 18.96
CA ARG A 25 -4.07 8.21 17.73
C ARG A 25 -3.25 7.04 17.19
N LYS A 26 -1.95 7.25 16.97
CA LYS A 26 -1.03 6.23 16.50
C LYS A 26 -1.06 4.99 17.38
N LYS A 27 -0.96 5.16 18.70
CA LYS A 27 -1.00 4.05 19.65
C LYS A 27 -2.32 3.25 19.58
N ILE A 28 -3.44 3.92 19.36
CA ILE A 28 -4.75 3.27 19.19
C ILE A 28 -4.77 2.45 17.90
N LEU A 29 -4.30 3.02 16.77
CA LEU A 29 -4.28 2.36 15.47
C LEU A 29 -3.37 1.13 15.47
N GLU A 30 -2.14 1.26 15.96
CA GLU A 30 -1.20 0.13 16.07
C GLU A 30 -1.75 -0.98 16.98
N THR A 31 -2.37 -0.60 18.09
CA THR A 31 -3.02 -1.60 18.97
C THR A 31 -4.18 -2.30 18.27
N ALA A 32 -4.97 -1.56 17.48
CA ALA A 32 -6.07 -2.15 16.73
C ALA A 32 -5.56 -3.15 15.68
N VAL A 33 -4.51 -2.79 14.94
CA VAL A 33 -3.84 -3.68 13.98
C VAL A 33 -3.31 -4.93 14.68
N ALA A 34 -2.59 -4.78 15.80
CA ALA A 34 -2.06 -5.90 16.57
C ALA A 34 -3.15 -6.83 17.12
N MET A 35 -4.36 -6.31 17.34
CA MET A 35 -5.54 -7.09 17.74
C MET A 35 -6.28 -7.72 16.55
N GLY A 36 -5.76 -7.60 15.33
CA GLY A 36 -6.40 -8.11 14.11
C GLY A 36 -7.63 -7.32 13.68
N TYR A 37 -7.77 -6.06 14.14
CA TYR A 37 -8.87 -5.22 13.69
C TYR A 37 -8.70 -4.88 12.21
N LYS A 38 -9.65 -5.35 11.41
CA LYS A 38 -9.77 -4.97 10.00
C LYS A 38 -11.03 -4.12 9.87
N ARG A 39 -10.91 -2.93 9.30
CA ARG A 39 -12.12 -2.12 9.04
C ARG A 39 -13.05 -2.94 8.15
N ASN A 40 -14.26 -3.24 8.65
CA ASN A 40 -15.21 -4.12 7.97
C ASN A 40 -15.52 -3.57 6.57
N ARG A 41 -15.08 -4.25 5.53
CA ARG A 41 -15.11 -3.86 4.11
C ARG A 41 -16.51 -3.82 3.49
N ILE A 42 -17.55 -4.28 4.20
CA ILE A 42 -18.88 -4.56 3.63
C ILE A 42 -19.97 -3.65 4.24
N ARG A 43 -19.62 -2.47 4.72
CA ARG A 43 -20.65 -1.46 4.98
C ARG A 43 -20.90 -0.69 3.68
N LYS A 44 -22.14 -0.75 3.18
CA LYS A 44 -22.61 0.02 1.99
C LYS A 44 -22.37 1.52 2.09
N ASP A 45 -22.12 2.03 3.29
CA ASP A 45 -21.96 3.46 3.60
C ASP A 45 -20.48 3.88 3.78
N VAL A 46 -19.51 3.00 3.57
CA VAL A 46 -18.09 3.38 3.63
C VAL A 46 -17.60 3.73 2.23
N PRO A 47 -17.03 4.93 2.02
CA PRO A 47 -16.44 5.28 0.73
C PRO A 47 -15.47 4.20 0.25
N LYS A 48 -15.58 3.78 -1.00
CA LYS A 48 -14.63 2.88 -1.65
C LYS A 48 -13.37 3.67 -1.95
N LYS A 49 -12.33 3.51 -1.14
CA LYS A 49 -11.12 4.31 -1.22
C LYS A 49 -9.88 3.42 -1.35
N LEU A 50 -9.12 3.65 -2.41
CA LEU A 50 -7.82 3.04 -2.66
C LEU A 50 -6.73 4.10 -2.59
N CYS A 51 -5.47 3.67 -2.46
CA CYS A 51 -4.34 4.57 -2.65
C CYS A 51 -3.29 3.97 -3.59
N ILE A 52 -2.53 4.86 -4.20
CA ILE A 52 -1.28 4.53 -4.87
C ILE A 52 -0.16 5.05 -3.97
N LEU A 53 0.63 4.15 -3.41
CA LEU A 53 1.78 4.48 -2.57
C LEU A 53 3.02 4.60 -3.45
N VAL A 54 3.67 5.75 -3.44
CA VAL A 54 4.84 6.01 -4.29
C VAL A 54 6.01 6.49 -3.44
N THR A 55 7.18 5.88 -3.62
CA THR A 55 8.43 6.33 -3.01
C THR A 55 9.32 7.07 -4.02
N THR A 56 10.05 6.35 -4.85
CA THR A 56 11.09 6.91 -5.74
C THR A 56 10.66 7.06 -7.19
N MET A 57 9.55 6.44 -7.61
CA MET A 57 9.11 6.45 -9.01
C MET A 57 8.59 7.83 -9.43
N ASP A 58 9.04 8.33 -10.59
CA ASP A 58 8.44 9.52 -11.22
C ASP A 58 7.14 9.12 -11.93
N TYR A 59 6.03 9.67 -11.46
CA TYR A 59 4.69 9.44 -12.00
C TYR A 59 4.04 10.70 -12.59
N LYS A 60 4.76 11.83 -12.58
CA LYS A 60 4.23 13.12 -13.05
C LYS A 60 4.58 13.42 -14.50
N ASN A 61 5.63 12.80 -15.01
CA ASN A 61 6.07 12.99 -16.40
C ASN A 61 5.21 12.13 -17.35
N PRO A 62 4.41 12.72 -18.24
CA PRO A 62 3.56 11.97 -19.18
C PRO A 62 4.32 11.05 -20.16
N ALA A 63 5.62 11.27 -20.36
CA ALA A 63 6.48 10.39 -21.15
C ALA A 63 7.11 9.27 -20.32
N GLY A 64 6.84 9.20 -19.04
CA GLY A 64 7.43 8.26 -18.09
C GLY A 64 6.54 7.05 -17.83
N PHE A 65 7.15 5.89 -17.67
CA PHE A 65 6.49 4.63 -17.35
C PHE A 65 5.60 4.70 -16.08
N GLY A 66 6.04 5.41 -15.04
CA GLY A 66 5.26 5.58 -13.82
C GLY A 66 3.96 6.33 -14.03
N TYR A 67 3.91 7.26 -14.98
CA TYR A 67 2.69 7.98 -15.35
C TYR A 67 1.63 7.04 -15.92
N ASP A 68 2.02 6.15 -16.82
CA ASP A 68 1.10 5.18 -17.43
C ASP A 68 0.53 4.22 -16.39
N LEU A 69 1.35 3.75 -15.44
CA LEU A 69 0.90 2.88 -14.35
C LEU A 69 -0.15 3.58 -13.47
N VAL A 70 0.14 4.80 -13.03
CA VAL A 70 -0.76 5.57 -12.17
C VAL A 70 -2.05 5.90 -12.90
N THR A 71 -1.95 6.38 -14.13
CA THR A 71 -3.11 6.75 -14.95
C THR A 71 -4.00 5.54 -15.25
N GLY A 72 -3.40 4.42 -15.64
CA GLY A 72 -4.14 3.18 -15.93
C GLY A 72 -4.85 2.64 -14.69
N PHE A 73 -4.19 2.66 -13.53
CA PHE A 73 -4.81 2.24 -12.27
C PHE A 73 -6.00 3.15 -11.90
N GLN A 74 -5.82 4.49 -11.96
CA GLN A 74 -6.87 5.44 -11.63
C GLN A 74 -8.08 5.30 -12.55
N GLN A 75 -7.85 5.23 -13.87
CA GLN A 75 -8.93 5.08 -14.86
C GLN A 75 -9.75 3.81 -14.61
N THR A 76 -9.09 2.69 -14.35
CA THR A 76 -9.77 1.42 -14.10
C THR A 76 -10.55 1.44 -12.78
N ALA A 77 -9.95 1.96 -11.72
CA ALA A 77 -10.57 2.02 -10.40
C ALA A 77 -11.84 2.90 -10.39
N VAL A 78 -11.81 4.04 -11.09
CA VAL A 78 -12.96 4.96 -11.21
C VAL A 78 -14.14 4.28 -11.91
N LEU A 79 -13.92 3.44 -12.92
CA LEU A 79 -14.99 2.69 -13.59
C LEU A 79 -15.74 1.75 -12.63
N ASP A 80 -15.05 1.24 -11.60
CA ASP A 80 -15.62 0.37 -10.58
C ASP A 80 -16.14 1.17 -9.34
N GLY A 81 -16.14 2.49 -9.43
CA GLY A 81 -16.65 3.39 -8.39
C GLY A 81 -15.73 3.52 -7.19
N TRP A 82 -14.41 3.36 -7.39
CA TRP A 82 -13.40 3.62 -6.38
C TRP A 82 -12.85 5.04 -6.48
N ASP A 83 -12.66 5.68 -5.35
CA ASP A 83 -11.83 6.88 -5.21
C ASP A 83 -10.37 6.48 -5.02
N VAL A 84 -9.44 7.17 -5.69
CA VAL A 84 -8.02 6.82 -5.69
C VAL A 84 -7.17 8.03 -5.33
N GLU A 85 -6.47 7.95 -4.22
CA GLU A 85 -5.50 8.97 -3.81
C GLU A 85 -4.06 8.51 -4.10
N ILE A 86 -3.20 9.47 -4.49
CA ILE A 86 -1.77 9.22 -4.65
C ILE A 86 -1.05 9.74 -3.41
N CYS A 87 -0.40 8.83 -2.69
CA CYS A 87 0.34 9.13 -1.46
C CYS A 87 1.83 8.95 -1.71
N ARG A 88 2.59 10.05 -1.65
CA ARG A 88 4.05 9.96 -1.63
C ARG A 88 4.50 9.61 -0.22
N ILE A 89 5.20 8.50 -0.08
CA ILE A 89 5.61 7.94 1.21
C ILE A 89 7.11 8.11 1.39
N SER A 90 7.50 8.70 2.51
CA SER A 90 8.90 8.85 2.92
C SER A 90 9.34 7.69 3.84
N ASP A 91 10.65 7.47 3.93
CA ASP A 91 11.25 6.50 4.87
C ASP A 91 10.87 6.81 6.33
N LYS A 92 10.74 8.10 6.65
CA LYS A 92 10.30 8.52 7.99
C LYS A 92 8.90 8.03 8.30
N GLU A 93 7.94 8.21 7.40
CA GLU A 93 6.56 7.73 7.59
C GLU A 93 6.51 6.22 7.72
N GLN A 94 7.29 5.50 6.90
CA GLN A 94 7.39 4.04 6.98
C GLN A 94 7.99 3.55 8.30
N THR A 95 8.92 4.29 8.88
CA THR A 95 9.53 3.95 10.19
C THR A 95 8.60 4.30 11.35
N GLU A 96 7.86 5.39 11.24
CA GLU A 96 7.01 5.88 12.33
C GLU A 96 5.67 5.14 12.43
N THR A 97 5.15 4.60 11.33
CA THR A 97 3.81 4.01 11.27
C THR A 97 3.83 2.74 10.44
N SER A 98 3.24 1.65 10.93
CA SER A 98 3.11 0.43 10.15
C SER A 98 2.17 0.61 8.95
N TYR A 99 2.37 -0.19 7.88
CA TYR A 99 1.53 -0.15 6.69
C TYR A 99 0.03 -0.26 7.02
N ASP A 100 -0.37 -1.27 7.79
CA ASP A 100 -1.78 -1.47 8.14
C ASP A 100 -2.35 -0.32 8.99
N ALA A 101 -1.55 0.29 9.88
CA ALA A 101 -1.98 1.44 10.66
C ALA A 101 -2.15 2.70 9.79
N PHE A 102 -1.26 2.92 8.81
CA PHE A 102 -1.41 3.97 7.81
C PHE A 102 -2.69 3.78 7.00
N MET A 103 -2.93 2.59 6.46
CA MET A 103 -4.12 2.27 5.68
C MET A 103 -5.41 2.47 6.49
N LEU A 104 -5.38 2.09 7.76
CA LEU A 104 -6.50 2.23 8.68
C LEU A 104 -6.80 3.70 8.99
N SER A 105 -5.77 4.52 9.24
CA SER A 105 -5.91 5.95 9.55
C SER A 105 -6.58 6.74 8.42
N HIS A 106 -6.21 6.43 7.17
CA HIS A 106 -6.74 7.10 5.98
C HIS A 106 -7.98 6.42 5.39
N SER A 107 -8.45 5.32 6.00
CA SER A 107 -9.60 4.56 5.53
C SER A 107 -9.42 3.91 4.15
N TYR A 108 -8.20 3.67 3.73
CA TYR A 108 -7.90 2.96 2.49
C TYR A 108 -8.22 1.46 2.61
N GLN A 109 -8.77 0.89 1.55
CA GLN A 109 -9.19 -0.51 1.50
C GLN A 109 -8.19 -1.40 0.75
N GLY A 110 -7.23 -0.80 0.08
CA GLY A 110 -6.16 -1.46 -0.63
C GLY A 110 -5.19 -0.44 -1.23
N ALA A 111 -4.00 -0.90 -1.56
CA ALA A 111 -2.95 -0.08 -2.14
C ALA A 111 -2.36 -0.68 -3.42
N PHE A 112 -1.98 0.19 -4.35
CA PHE A 112 -1.03 -0.11 -5.40
C PHE A 112 0.31 0.52 -5.03
N VAL A 113 1.39 -0.27 -4.99
CA VAL A 113 2.68 0.11 -4.42
C VAL A 113 3.71 0.23 -5.52
N LEU A 114 4.28 1.43 -5.69
CA LEU A 114 5.18 1.79 -6.78
C LEU A 114 6.52 2.34 -6.28
N GLY A 115 7.62 1.89 -6.88
CA GLY A 115 8.95 2.42 -6.66
C GLY A 115 9.54 2.13 -5.28
N PHE A 116 9.01 1.14 -4.57
CA PHE A 116 9.57 0.67 -3.31
C PHE A 116 10.84 -0.14 -3.56
N SER A 117 11.83 0.07 -2.71
CA SER A 117 13.05 -0.73 -2.64
C SER A 117 12.87 -1.89 -1.65
N LEU A 118 13.61 -2.98 -1.85
CA LEU A 118 13.60 -4.11 -0.92
C LEU A 118 14.06 -3.73 0.51
N SER A 119 14.77 -2.61 0.65
CA SER A 119 15.23 -2.08 1.94
C SER A 119 14.21 -1.15 2.63
N ASP A 120 13.11 -0.81 1.96
CA ASP A 120 12.10 0.07 2.55
C ASP A 120 11.43 -0.60 3.76
N PRO A 121 11.18 0.12 4.87
CA PRO A 121 10.66 -0.48 6.12
C PRO A 121 9.37 -1.27 5.94
N TRP A 122 8.44 -0.79 5.11
CA TRP A 122 7.16 -1.48 4.88
C TRP A 122 7.28 -2.79 4.09
N MET A 123 8.43 -3.07 3.48
CA MET A 123 8.65 -4.38 2.84
C MET A 123 8.58 -5.53 3.85
N GLU A 124 8.99 -5.30 5.09
CA GLU A 124 8.78 -6.26 6.18
C GLU A 124 7.31 -6.35 6.61
N ASP A 125 6.63 -5.20 6.70
CA ASP A 125 5.20 -5.15 7.04
C ASP A 125 4.35 -5.92 6.02
N PHE A 126 4.66 -5.82 4.73
CA PHE A 126 3.91 -6.54 3.69
C PHE A 126 3.92 -8.06 3.85
N LYS A 127 4.88 -8.64 4.57
CA LYS A 127 4.90 -10.09 4.84
C LYS A 127 3.72 -10.56 5.70
N THR A 128 3.20 -9.67 6.54
CA THR A 128 2.11 -9.98 7.49
C THR A 128 0.90 -9.06 7.36
N ALA A 129 0.94 -8.10 6.46
CA ALA A 129 -0.13 -7.12 6.25
C ALA A 129 -1.49 -7.78 6.04
N GLY A 130 -2.49 -7.20 6.66
CA GLY A 130 -3.88 -7.63 6.52
C GLY A 130 -4.66 -6.84 5.48
N THR A 131 -4.22 -5.61 5.17
CA THR A 131 -4.81 -4.78 4.12
C THR A 131 -4.22 -5.16 2.78
N PRO A 132 -5.02 -5.40 1.73
CA PRO A 132 -4.51 -5.77 0.42
C PRO A 132 -3.54 -4.75 -0.17
N ALA A 133 -2.45 -5.27 -0.73
CA ALA A 133 -1.51 -4.51 -1.53
C ALA A 133 -1.19 -5.25 -2.83
N VAL A 134 -1.06 -4.50 -3.92
CA VAL A 134 -0.46 -5.00 -5.17
C VAL A 134 0.85 -4.27 -5.35
N LEU A 135 1.97 -5.01 -5.34
CA LEU A 135 3.30 -4.43 -5.46
C LEU A 135 3.79 -4.55 -6.90
N HIS A 136 4.26 -3.44 -7.46
CA HIS A 136 4.90 -3.43 -8.76
C HIS A 136 6.39 -3.77 -8.59
N ASP A 137 6.84 -4.80 -9.31
CA ASP A 137 8.21 -5.33 -9.34
C ASP A 137 8.77 -5.84 -8.00
N ASN A 138 7.93 -5.99 -6.97
CA ASN A 138 8.31 -6.53 -5.68
C ASN A 138 7.42 -7.72 -5.29
N TYR A 139 8.03 -8.88 -5.06
CA TYR A 139 7.32 -10.09 -4.67
C TYR A 139 7.39 -10.34 -3.17
N ILE A 140 6.24 -10.56 -2.56
CA ILE A 140 6.10 -10.91 -1.13
C ILE A 140 5.59 -12.36 -1.04
N PRO A 141 6.41 -13.31 -0.58
CA PRO A 141 5.98 -14.70 -0.44
C PRO A 141 5.00 -14.89 0.73
N ASN A 142 4.13 -15.87 0.60
CA ASN A 142 3.30 -16.41 1.68
C ASN A 142 2.28 -15.45 2.33
N ASN A 143 2.05 -14.26 1.78
CA ASN A 143 0.96 -13.40 2.24
C ASN A 143 -0.16 -13.30 1.17
N PRO A 144 -1.36 -13.86 1.42
CA PRO A 144 -2.47 -13.78 0.47
C PRO A 144 -3.04 -12.38 0.28
N SER A 145 -2.68 -11.42 1.15
CA SER A 145 -3.07 -10.00 1.02
C SER A 145 -2.09 -9.20 0.17
N ALA A 146 -0.92 -9.76 -0.17
CA ALA A 146 0.08 -9.12 -1.01
C ALA A 146 0.14 -9.83 -2.37
N ALA A 147 -0.16 -9.09 -3.44
CA ALA A 147 -0.06 -9.58 -4.82
C ALA A 147 1.10 -8.90 -5.54
N TYR A 148 1.58 -9.51 -6.59
CA TYR A 148 2.67 -9.03 -7.43
C TYR A 148 2.16 -8.72 -8.84
N VAL A 149 2.64 -7.64 -9.41
CA VAL A 149 2.54 -7.32 -10.82
C VAL A 149 3.89 -6.80 -11.32
N GLY A 150 4.36 -7.30 -12.45
CA GLY A 150 5.65 -6.91 -13.03
C GLY A 150 5.97 -7.70 -14.27
N VAL A 151 7.17 -7.50 -14.80
CA VAL A 151 7.66 -8.22 -15.97
C VAL A 151 8.19 -9.60 -15.60
N ASN A 152 8.03 -10.57 -16.51
CA ASN A 152 8.68 -11.87 -16.40
C ASN A 152 10.16 -11.76 -16.80
N SER A 153 10.99 -11.31 -15.86
CA SER A 153 12.41 -11.05 -16.10
C SER A 153 13.18 -12.33 -16.42
N GLU A 154 12.80 -13.49 -15.85
CA GLU A 154 13.45 -14.78 -16.10
C GLU A 154 13.34 -15.14 -17.60
N GLU A 155 12.12 -15.14 -18.12
CA GLU A 155 11.89 -15.39 -19.56
C GLU A 155 12.59 -14.37 -20.45
N GLY A 156 12.56 -13.08 -20.06
CA GLY A 156 13.22 -12.00 -20.78
C GLY A 156 14.74 -12.21 -20.88
N PHE A 157 15.40 -12.61 -19.79
CA PHE A 157 16.82 -12.91 -19.77
C PHE A 157 17.16 -14.18 -20.54
N ASP A 158 16.35 -15.22 -20.47
CA ASP A 158 16.53 -16.45 -21.24
C ASP A 158 16.49 -16.18 -22.75
N LEU A 159 15.55 -15.36 -23.20
CA LEU A 159 15.47 -14.94 -24.59
C LEU A 159 16.71 -14.13 -25.03
N ALA A 160 17.16 -13.18 -24.18
CA ALA A 160 18.33 -12.36 -24.47
C ALA A 160 19.62 -13.20 -24.56
N ILE A 161 19.83 -14.10 -23.59
CA ILE A 161 21.01 -14.99 -23.58
C ILE A 161 20.97 -15.95 -24.77
N SER A 162 19.83 -16.49 -25.09
CA SER A 162 19.64 -17.37 -26.25
C SER A 162 19.98 -16.65 -27.57
N HIS A 163 19.55 -15.40 -27.72
CA HIS A 163 19.87 -14.57 -28.86
C HIS A 163 21.39 -14.32 -28.98
N LEU A 164 22.05 -13.95 -27.88
CA LEU A 164 23.51 -13.74 -27.87
C LEU A 164 24.27 -15.02 -28.25
N LYS A 165 23.86 -16.18 -27.74
CA LYS A 165 24.46 -17.47 -28.11
C LYS A 165 24.32 -17.80 -29.60
N GLN A 166 23.16 -17.49 -30.22
CA GLN A 166 22.93 -17.68 -31.64
C GLN A 166 23.85 -16.81 -32.51
N LEU A 167 24.23 -15.63 -32.00
CA LEU A 167 25.14 -14.72 -32.65
C LEU A 167 26.65 -15.07 -32.38
N GLY A 168 26.93 -16.13 -31.62
CA GLY A 168 28.30 -16.60 -31.34
C GLY A 168 28.99 -15.86 -30.19
N HIS A 169 28.25 -15.18 -29.35
CA HIS A 169 28.78 -14.52 -28.14
C HIS A 169 28.86 -15.49 -26.95
#